data_6b3872ef7a4e77f4006a25e2a7afaea0
#
_entry.id   6b3872ef7a4e77f4006a25e2a7afaea0
#
_cell.length_a   1.000
_cell.length_b   1.000
_cell.length_c   1.000
_cell.angle_alpha   90.00
_cell.angle_beta   90.00
_cell.angle_gamma   90.00
#
_symmetry.space_group_name_H-M   'P 1'
#
loop_
_entity.id
_entity.type
_entity.pdbx_description
1 polymer ?
#
loop_
_entity_poly.entity_id
_entity_poly.type
_entity_poly.pdbx_seq_one_letter_code
_entity_poly.pdbx_strand_id
1 'polypeptide(L)'
;NANGITRPGSTDPVGVNGWGPNINLLRDPRWGRALEVPTEDPRLAGHLAAAMTHGIQEGEDPRYVKLLGALKHFTVYSMEHSDGSDRGGFSPTISKHDMADSYLPAYQIGIQQGKSLGMMCSYTTVNGTAMCESHQWQQKWARQKLGFQGNIVTDCTALNMAAPSPEHSMDAAHNAAAGLKAGTDLNCGNGWDGKAHGYTAATDAVRLGLATQAELDTVVGRSLGLLMRTGLFDPLDKQIYTKIGVEQLGAPEHLALAEEVAAQGLVLLKSPQGVLPLQKGKRTAVIGPHANA
;
A
#
# COMPACT_ATOMS: atom_id res chain seq x y z
N ASN A 1 -10.10 18.14 2.63
CA ASN A 1 -11.04 17.44 3.49
C ASN A 1 -12.48 17.75 3.06
N ALA A 2 -12.97 17.08 2.02
CA ALA A 2 -14.32 17.30 1.50
C ALA A 2 -15.42 17.06 2.57
N ASN A 3 -15.12 16.28 3.62
CA ASN A 3 -16.12 15.82 4.61
C ASN A 3 -15.86 16.30 6.03
N GLY A 4 -14.89 17.18 6.28
CA GLY A 4 -14.56 17.64 7.62
C GLY A 4 -13.97 16.56 8.56
N ILE A 5 -13.68 15.37 8.03
CA ILE A 5 -13.14 14.28 8.84
C ILE A 5 -11.64 14.48 9.01
N THR A 6 -11.20 14.60 10.24
CA THR A 6 -9.78 14.63 10.61
C THR A 6 -9.44 13.39 11.44
N ARG A 7 -8.16 13.07 11.56
CA ARG A 7 -7.73 12.04 12.51
C ARG A 7 -8.04 12.49 13.93
N PRO A 8 -8.46 11.60 14.84
CA PRO A 8 -8.61 11.95 16.25
C PRO A 8 -7.33 12.61 16.78
N GLY A 9 -7.47 13.80 17.36
CA GLY A 9 -6.33 14.58 17.89
C GLY A 9 -5.47 15.31 16.86
N SER A 10 -5.86 15.35 15.58
CA SER A 10 -5.18 16.07 14.50
C SER A 10 -6.14 16.97 13.74
N THR A 11 -5.64 18.08 13.21
CA THR A 11 -6.34 18.94 12.24
C THR A 11 -6.13 18.49 10.80
N ASP A 12 -5.28 17.47 10.56
CA ASP A 12 -4.96 17.01 9.23
C ASP A 12 -6.16 16.30 8.58
N PRO A 13 -6.46 16.63 7.33
CA PRO A 13 -7.55 15.98 6.60
C PRO A 13 -7.23 14.51 6.35
N VAL A 14 -8.24 13.65 6.43
CA VAL A 14 -8.17 12.26 5.97
C VAL A 14 -8.45 12.23 4.48
N GLY A 15 -7.53 11.64 3.70
CA GLY A 15 -7.69 11.50 2.26
C GLY A 15 -8.62 10.34 1.86
N VAL A 16 -8.90 10.26 0.57
CA VAL A 16 -9.72 9.18 -0.04
C VAL A 16 -8.86 8.03 -0.59
N ASN A 17 -7.61 7.92 -0.17
CA ASN A 17 -6.70 6.86 -0.53
C ASN A 17 -6.25 6.11 0.73
N GLY A 18 -6.70 4.85 0.86
CA GLY A 18 -6.32 3.93 1.93
C GLY A 18 -5.10 3.11 1.50
N TRP A 19 -3.99 3.19 2.26
CA TRP A 19 -2.74 2.49 1.93
C TRP A 19 -2.72 1.07 2.51
N GLY A 20 -3.34 0.18 1.79
CA GLY A 20 -3.48 -1.25 2.09
C GLY A 20 -4.36 -1.96 1.06
N PRO A 21 -4.40 -3.29 1.12
CA PRO A 21 -3.73 -4.18 2.08
C PRO A 21 -2.23 -4.33 1.84
N ASN A 22 -1.49 -4.69 2.92
CA ASN A 22 -0.12 -5.16 2.78
C ASN A 22 -0.13 -6.63 2.32
N ILE A 23 0.39 -6.89 1.13
CA ILE A 23 0.43 -8.21 0.49
C ILE A 23 1.86 -8.68 0.19
N ASN A 24 2.84 -8.10 0.90
CA ASN A 24 4.17 -8.67 0.93
C ASN A 24 4.15 -10.04 1.62
N LEU A 25 5.17 -10.85 1.36
CA LEU A 25 5.26 -12.19 1.93
C LEU A 25 6.04 -12.17 3.25
N LEU A 26 5.58 -12.90 4.23
CA LEU A 26 6.34 -13.23 5.41
C LEU A 26 7.43 -14.24 5.02
N ARG A 27 8.67 -13.76 4.87
CA ARG A 27 9.84 -14.58 4.52
C ARG A 27 10.68 -14.93 5.74
N ASP A 28 10.70 -14.05 6.74
CA ASP A 28 11.45 -14.22 7.97
C ASP A 28 10.62 -13.70 9.14
N PRO A 29 10.42 -14.50 10.22
CA PRO A 29 9.60 -14.10 11.37
C PRO A 29 10.20 -12.91 12.15
N ARG A 30 11.47 -12.57 11.94
CA ARG A 30 12.11 -11.40 12.56
C ARG A 30 11.74 -10.09 11.89
N TRP A 31 11.11 -10.12 10.71
CA TRP A 31 10.66 -8.91 10.04
C TRP A 31 9.64 -8.15 10.90
N GLY A 32 9.96 -6.89 11.28
CA GLY A 32 9.16 -6.10 12.21
C GLY A 32 7.73 -5.79 11.75
N ARG A 33 7.44 -5.91 10.46
CA ARG A 33 6.11 -5.73 9.87
C ARG A 33 5.41 -7.04 9.49
N ALA A 34 5.93 -8.17 9.96
CA ALA A 34 5.34 -9.49 9.74
C ALA A 34 3.84 -9.55 10.13
N LEU A 35 3.45 -8.81 11.18
CA LEU A 35 2.07 -8.73 11.67
C LEU A 35 1.10 -8.02 10.71
N GLU A 36 1.60 -7.27 9.72
CA GLU A 36 0.75 -6.60 8.73
C GLU A 36 0.37 -7.50 7.56
N VAL A 37 1.06 -8.62 7.35
CA VAL A 37 0.86 -9.48 6.18
C VAL A 37 -0.03 -10.67 6.52
N PRO A 38 -0.93 -11.07 5.60
CA PRO A 38 -1.93 -12.09 5.91
C PRO A 38 -1.38 -13.51 5.88
N THR A 39 -0.29 -13.78 5.15
CA THR A 39 0.15 -15.14 4.86
C THR A 39 1.56 -15.18 4.23
N GLU A 40 2.14 -16.37 4.22
CA GLU A 40 3.36 -16.72 3.47
C GLU A 40 3.08 -17.13 2.02
N ASP A 41 1.82 -17.48 1.71
CA ASP A 41 1.40 -17.96 0.40
C ASP A 41 1.02 -16.77 -0.51
N PRO A 42 1.74 -16.57 -1.64
CA PRO A 42 1.49 -15.45 -2.54
C PRO A 42 0.12 -15.53 -3.23
N ARG A 43 -0.41 -16.72 -3.44
CA ARG A 43 -1.74 -16.90 -4.05
C ARG A 43 -2.85 -16.54 -3.08
N LEU A 44 -2.77 -17.02 -1.83
CA LEU A 44 -3.72 -16.64 -0.79
C LEU A 44 -3.66 -15.12 -0.53
N ALA A 45 -2.47 -14.52 -0.44
CA ALA A 45 -2.29 -13.08 -0.34
C ALA A 45 -3.00 -12.34 -1.48
N GLY A 46 -2.89 -12.85 -2.71
CA GLY A 46 -3.55 -12.27 -3.88
C GLY A 46 -5.07 -12.34 -3.82
N HIS A 47 -5.65 -13.46 -3.40
CA HIS A 47 -7.10 -13.58 -3.24
C HIS A 47 -7.64 -12.71 -2.12
N LEU A 48 -6.93 -12.62 -0.99
CA LEU A 48 -7.27 -11.68 0.09
C LEU A 48 -7.18 -10.22 -0.41
N ALA A 49 -6.12 -9.89 -1.17
CA ALA A 49 -5.98 -8.58 -1.78
C ALA A 49 -7.17 -8.24 -2.69
N ALA A 50 -7.59 -9.18 -3.53
CA ALA A 50 -8.74 -8.99 -4.43
C ALA A 50 -10.04 -8.75 -3.65
N ALA A 51 -10.33 -9.60 -2.65
CA ALA A 51 -11.52 -9.46 -1.82
C ALA A 51 -11.53 -8.14 -1.03
N MET A 52 -10.41 -7.77 -0.40
CA MET A 52 -10.28 -6.51 0.33
C MET A 52 -10.41 -5.31 -0.60
N THR A 53 -9.83 -5.37 -1.80
CA THR A 53 -9.92 -4.29 -2.79
C THR A 53 -11.37 -4.05 -3.21
N HIS A 54 -12.13 -5.10 -3.50
CA HIS A 54 -13.57 -5.00 -3.76
C HIS A 54 -14.31 -4.35 -2.60
N GLY A 55 -14.10 -4.83 -1.37
CA GLY A 55 -14.73 -4.25 -0.18
C GLY A 55 -14.37 -2.77 0.08
N ILE A 56 -13.14 -2.36 -0.24
CA ILE A 56 -12.67 -0.98 -0.08
C ILE A 56 -13.22 -0.07 -1.18
N GLN A 57 -13.22 -0.51 -2.43
CA GLN A 57 -13.50 0.32 -3.60
C GLN A 57 -14.97 0.35 -4.00
N GLU A 58 -15.65 -0.79 -3.90
CA GLU A 58 -17.02 -0.94 -4.37
C GLU A 58 -18.03 -0.56 -3.29
N GLY A 59 -19.17 -0.08 -3.71
CA GLY A 59 -20.27 0.31 -2.85
C GLY A 59 -21.58 0.34 -3.62
N GLU A 60 -22.64 0.85 -3.02
CA GLU A 60 -23.99 0.87 -3.56
C GLU A 60 -24.14 1.74 -4.83
N ASP A 61 -23.34 2.81 -4.93
CA ASP A 61 -23.34 3.68 -6.09
C ASP A 61 -22.16 3.36 -7.02
N PRO A 62 -22.39 2.69 -8.16
CA PRO A 62 -21.32 2.28 -9.07
C PRO A 62 -20.67 3.46 -9.82
N ARG A 63 -21.22 4.67 -9.72
CA ARG A 63 -20.62 5.88 -10.33
C ARG A 63 -19.37 6.30 -9.59
N TYR A 64 -19.27 6.00 -8.31
CA TYR A 64 -18.19 6.44 -7.45
C TYR A 64 -17.39 5.28 -6.87
N VAL A 65 -16.10 5.49 -6.77
CA VAL A 65 -15.22 4.63 -5.96
C VAL A 65 -15.33 5.10 -4.50
N LYS A 66 -15.68 4.19 -3.61
CA LYS A 66 -15.87 4.49 -2.19
C LYS A 66 -14.58 4.99 -1.52
N LEU A 67 -13.48 4.25 -1.72
CA LEU A 67 -12.13 4.59 -1.28
C LEU A 67 -11.12 3.95 -2.23
N LEU A 68 -10.03 4.63 -2.55
CA LEU A 68 -8.94 4.07 -3.34
C LEU A 68 -8.07 3.18 -2.44
N GLY A 69 -8.09 1.86 -2.65
CA GLY A 69 -7.18 0.92 -1.99
C GLY A 69 -5.85 0.84 -2.71
N ALA A 70 -4.73 0.85 -1.99
CA ALA A 70 -3.40 0.72 -2.56
C ALA A 70 -2.69 -0.55 -2.09
N LEU A 71 -2.53 -1.51 -3.00
CA LEU A 71 -1.75 -2.74 -2.77
C LEU A 71 -0.30 -2.39 -2.42
N LYS A 72 0.19 -2.87 -1.30
CA LYS A 72 1.54 -2.49 -0.84
C LYS A 72 2.36 -3.68 -0.34
N HIS A 73 3.64 -3.56 -0.33
CA HIS A 73 4.52 -2.57 -0.95
C HIS A 73 5.17 -3.23 -2.15
N PHE A 74 4.97 -2.69 -3.33
CA PHE A 74 5.41 -3.28 -4.59
C PHE A 74 6.89 -2.97 -4.85
N THR A 75 7.82 -3.93 -4.75
CA THR A 75 7.68 -5.33 -4.33
C THR A 75 8.95 -5.78 -3.60
N VAL A 76 9.03 -7.05 -3.17
CA VAL A 76 10.21 -7.65 -2.49
C VAL A 76 10.53 -6.96 -1.15
N TYR A 77 9.54 -6.44 -0.45
CA TYR A 77 9.74 -5.77 0.82
C TYR A 77 9.41 -6.73 1.98
N SER A 78 10.44 -7.18 2.69
CA SER A 78 10.34 -8.12 3.82
C SER A 78 11.46 -7.95 4.85
N MET A 79 12.05 -6.75 4.95
CA MET A 79 13.13 -6.42 5.89
C MET A 79 13.02 -4.95 6.30
N GLU A 80 13.16 -4.66 7.60
CA GLU A 80 13.24 -3.31 8.14
C GLU A 80 14.67 -2.93 8.53
N HIS A 81 15.24 -3.73 9.43
CA HIS A 81 16.56 -3.52 9.98
C HIS A 81 17.22 -4.87 10.21
N SER A 82 18.40 -5.10 9.66
CA SER A 82 19.23 -6.29 9.92
C SER A 82 20.68 -6.02 9.57
N ASP A 83 21.58 -6.46 10.45
CA ASP A 83 23.04 -6.51 10.23
C ASP A 83 23.65 -5.20 9.68
N GLY A 84 23.19 -4.05 10.22
CA GLY A 84 23.69 -2.75 9.81
C GLY A 84 23.08 -2.19 8.52
N SER A 85 22.14 -2.91 7.90
CA SER A 85 21.35 -2.44 6.78
C SER A 85 19.94 -2.05 7.24
N ASP A 86 19.36 -1.03 6.62
CA ASP A 86 17.96 -0.67 6.78
C ASP A 86 17.16 -0.91 5.49
N ARG A 87 15.85 -0.73 5.57
CA ARG A 87 14.93 -0.94 4.45
C ARG A 87 15.27 -0.11 3.19
N GLY A 88 15.80 1.10 3.36
CA GLY A 88 16.22 1.96 2.25
C GLY A 88 17.52 1.47 1.58
N GLY A 89 18.42 0.87 2.37
CA GLY A 89 19.66 0.27 1.88
C GLY A 89 19.53 -1.15 1.34
N PHE A 90 18.35 -1.78 1.47
CA PHE A 90 18.15 -3.18 1.08
C PHE A 90 18.06 -3.35 -0.44
N SER A 91 19.05 -4.03 -1.00
CA SER A 91 19.20 -4.24 -2.44
C SER A 91 19.41 -5.73 -2.79
N PRO A 92 18.36 -6.56 -2.70
CA PRO A 92 18.47 -7.99 -2.98
C PRO A 92 18.60 -8.27 -4.48
N THR A 93 19.33 -9.34 -4.80
CA THR A 93 19.33 -9.96 -6.12
C THR A 93 18.29 -11.07 -6.16
N ILE A 94 17.26 -10.89 -6.97
CA ILE A 94 16.12 -11.81 -7.09
C ILE A 94 16.12 -12.44 -8.49
N SER A 95 15.99 -13.77 -8.55
CA SER A 95 15.89 -14.48 -9.81
C SER A 95 14.55 -14.18 -10.52
N LYS A 96 14.52 -14.35 -11.85
CA LYS A 96 13.25 -14.24 -12.60
C LYS A 96 12.22 -15.29 -12.14
N HIS A 97 12.68 -16.44 -11.71
CA HIS A 97 11.86 -17.51 -11.17
C HIS A 97 11.19 -17.04 -9.89
N ASP A 98 11.96 -16.59 -8.89
CA ASP A 98 11.41 -16.13 -7.60
C ASP A 98 10.49 -14.92 -7.76
N MET A 99 10.80 -14.00 -8.68
CA MET A 99 9.89 -12.91 -9.01
C MET A 99 8.55 -13.43 -9.52
N ALA A 100 8.55 -14.39 -10.44
CA ALA A 100 7.33 -14.91 -11.05
C ALA A 100 6.54 -15.85 -10.13
N ASP A 101 7.23 -16.63 -9.32
CA ASP A 101 6.63 -17.62 -8.43
C ASP A 101 6.13 -17.02 -7.10
N SER A 102 6.92 -16.12 -6.53
CA SER A 102 6.69 -15.67 -5.16
C SER A 102 6.26 -14.20 -5.06
N TYR A 103 6.97 -13.26 -5.69
CA TYR A 103 6.80 -11.85 -5.40
C TYR A 103 5.74 -11.12 -6.24
N LEU A 104 5.42 -11.62 -7.44
CA LEU A 104 4.47 -10.96 -8.34
C LEU A 104 3.04 -11.52 -8.30
N PRO A 105 2.77 -12.80 -7.95
CA PRO A 105 1.44 -13.38 -8.09
C PRO A 105 0.36 -12.65 -7.26
N ALA A 106 0.67 -12.22 -6.03
CA ALA A 106 -0.28 -11.50 -5.21
C ALA A 106 -0.73 -10.19 -5.86
N TYR A 107 0.21 -9.42 -6.43
CA TYR A 107 -0.10 -8.18 -7.17
C TYR A 107 -0.85 -8.46 -8.46
N GLN A 108 -0.50 -9.51 -9.18
CA GLN A 108 -1.22 -9.90 -10.40
C GLN A 108 -2.68 -10.18 -10.10
N ILE A 109 -2.97 -10.98 -9.07
CA ILE A 109 -4.35 -11.30 -8.67
C ILE A 109 -5.07 -10.04 -8.18
N GLY A 110 -4.45 -9.23 -7.33
CA GLY A 110 -5.03 -7.99 -6.83
C GLY A 110 -5.35 -6.97 -7.93
N ILE A 111 -4.51 -6.88 -8.97
CA ILE A 111 -4.73 -6.02 -10.13
C ILE A 111 -5.82 -6.61 -11.04
N GLN A 112 -5.69 -7.87 -11.44
CA GLN A 112 -6.54 -8.44 -12.49
C GLN A 112 -7.91 -8.88 -11.97
N GLN A 113 -7.98 -9.47 -10.79
CA GLN A 113 -9.24 -9.91 -10.18
C GLN A 113 -9.79 -8.83 -9.26
N GLY A 114 -9.00 -8.25 -8.37
CA GLY A 114 -9.43 -7.20 -7.44
C GLY A 114 -9.69 -5.84 -8.09
N LYS A 115 -9.23 -5.63 -9.34
CA LYS A 115 -9.36 -4.33 -10.03
C LYS A 115 -8.82 -3.15 -9.22
N SER A 116 -7.71 -3.39 -8.52
CA SER A 116 -7.11 -2.37 -7.66
C SER A 116 -6.81 -1.08 -8.41
N LEU A 117 -7.16 0.04 -7.81
CA LEU A 117 -6.95 1.39 -8.32
C LEU A 117 -5.78 2.11 -7.66
N GLY A 118 -5.08 1.44 -6.77
CA GLY A 118 -3.87 1.95 -6.15
C GLY A 118 -2.81 0.88 -5.97
N MET A 119 -1.57 1.30 -5.99
CA MET A 119 -0.39 0.50 -5.66
C MET A 119 0.65 1.40 -5.01
N MET A 120 1.37 0.89 -4.01
CA MET A 120 2.46 1.62 -3.38
C MET A 120 3.78 0.92 -3.71
N CYS A 121 4.72 1.65 -4.32
CA CYS A 121 6.06 1.13 -4.54
C CYS A 121 6.88 1.12 -3.25
N SER A 122 7.75 0.12 -3.11
CA SER A 122 8.50 -0.12 -1.88
C SER A 122 9.81 0.67 -1.80
N TYR A 123 10.44 0.66 -0.62
CA TYR A 123 11.80 1.17 -0.41
C TYR A 123 12.88 0.35 -1.11
N THR A 124 12.58 -0.88 -1.49
CA THR A 124 13.55 -1.88 -1.91
C THR A 124 14.17 -1.53 -3.28
N THR A 125 15.47 -1.73 -3.39
CA THR A 125 16.19 -1.72 -4.68
C THR A 125 16.32 -3.16 -5.17
N VAL A 126 15.55 -3.57 -6.17
CA VAL A 126 15.55 -4.95 -6.67
C VAL A 126 16.45 -5.07 -7.90
N ASN A 127 17.44 -5.95 -7.84
CA ASN A 127 18.40 -6.16 -8.92
C ASN A 127 19.06 -4.85 -9.40
N GLY A 128 19.37 -3.96 -8.46
CA GLY A 128 20.02 -2.68 -8.74
C GLY A 128 19.08 -1.56 -9.19
N THR A 129 17.75 -1.76 -9.23
CA THR A 129 16.78 -0.72 -9.60
C THR A 129 15.83 -0.43 -8.44
N ALA A 130 15.76 0.83 -8.01
CA ALA A 130 14.82 1.26 -6.98
C ALA A 130 13.37 1.07 -7.46
N MET A 131 12.52 0.46 -6.63
CA MET A 131 11.18 0.06 -7.08
C MET A 131 10.29 1.25 -7.46
N CYS A 132 10.44 2.41 -6.80
CA CYS A 132 9.71 3.62 -7.17
C CYS A 132 10.22 4.30 -8.45
N GLU A 133 11.37 3.88 -8.97
CA GLU A 133 11.99 4.40 -10.20
C GLU A 133 11.98 3.36 -11.34
N SER A 134 11.35 2.22 -11.11
CA SER A 134 11.41 1.08 -12.03
C SER A 134 10.37 1.14 -13.14
N HIS A 135 10.77 1.67 -14.29
CA HIS A 135 9.96 1.60 -15.52
C HIS A 135 9.58 0.16 -15.91
N GLN A 136 10.51 -0.81 -15.70
CA GLN A 136 10.26 -2.21 -16.02
C GLN A 136 9.06 -2.78 -15.25
N TRP A 137 8.98 -2.52 -13.95
CA TRP A 137 7.96 -3.12 -13.11
C TRP A 137 6.66 -2.29 -13.09
N GLN A 138 6.76 -0.98 -13.10
CA GLN A 138 5.57 -0.13 -13.06
C GLN A 138 4.91 0.02 -14.43
N GLN A 139 5.66 0.41 -15.48
CA GLN A 139 5.07 0.63 -16.80
C GLN A 139 4.89 -0.67 -17.57
N LYS A 140 5.98 -1.45 -17.77
CA LYS A 140 5.88 -2.63 -18.63
C LYS A 140 5.08 -3.77 -17.98
N TRP A 141 5.35 -4.08 -16.71
CA TRP A 141 4.69 -5.21 -16.08
C TRP A 141 3.30 -4.84 -15.55
N ALA A 142 3.18 -3.86 -14.66
CA ALA A 142 1.89 -3.54 -14.03
C ALA A 142 0.92 -2.91 -15.04
N ARG A 143 1.32 -1.83 -15.73
CA ARG A 143 0.40 -1.10 -16.61
C ARG A 143 0.18 -1.80 -17.95
N GLN A 144 1.24 -2.11 -18.71
CA GLN A 144 1.08 -2.66 -20.06
C GLN A 144 0.69 -4.14 -20.05
N LYS A 145 1.36 -4.98 -19.24
CA LYS A 145 1.09 -6.42 -19.23
C LYS A 145 -0.16 -6.79 -18.44
N LEU A 146 -0.38 -6.21 -17.25
CA LEU A 146 -1.53 -6.55 -16.40
C LEU A 146 -2.73 -5.61 -16.55
N GLY A 147 -2.59 -4.50 -17.26
CA GLY A 147 -3.66 -3.53 -17.49
C GLY A 147 -3.97 -2.66 -16.26
N PHE A 148 -3.02 -2.42 -15.37
CA PHE A 148 -3.22 -1.58 -14.19
C PHE A 148 -3.56 -0.13 -14.57
N GLN A 149 -4.72 0.35 -14.17
CA GLN A 149 -5.26 1.68 -14.48
C GLN A 149 -5.23 2.64 -13.28
N GLY A 150 -4.75 2.17 -12.15
CA GLY A 150 -4.70 2.93 -10.91
C GLY A 150 -3.51 3.89 -10.82
N ASN A 151 -3.41 4.59 -9.69
CA ASN A 151 -2.22 5.36 -9.35
C ASN A 151 -1.18 4.51 -8.63
N ILE A 152 0.08 4.93 -8.76
CA ILE A 152 1.19 4.40 -7.99
C ILE A 152 1.70 5.52 -7.09
N VAL A 153 1.65 5.29 -5.78
CA VAL A 153 2.20 6.18 -4.76
C VAL A 153 3.52 5.61 -4.25
N THR A 154 4.47 6.47 -3.89
CA THR A 154 5.67 6.01 -3.18
C THR A 154 5.34 5.60 -1.77
N ASP A 155 6.06 4.64 -1.20
CA ASP A 155 6.20 4.62 0.25
C ASP A 155 6.86 5.93 0.71
N CYS A 156 6.58 6.35 1.96
CA CYS A 156 6.96 7.69 2.38
C CYS A 156 8.49 7.87 2.36
N THR A 157 8.95 8.86 1.62
CA THR A 157 10.37 9.16 1.35
C THR A 157 11.11 8.16 0.46
N ALA A 158 10.44 7.20 -0.17
CA ALA A 158 11.11 6.14 -0.94
C ALA A 158 11.95 6.65 -2.13
N LEU A 159 11.55 7.76 -2.76
CA LEU A 159 12.39 8.41 -3.81
C LEU A 159 13.69 9.04 -3.27
N ASN A 160 13.88 9.08 -1.94
CA ASN A 160 15.07 9.69 -1.32
C ASN A 160 15.91 8.67 -0.56
N MET A 161 15.35 7.49 -0.28
CA MET A 161 15.95 6.48 0.59
C MET A 161 16.46 5.24 -0.14
N ALA A 162 16.20 5.14 -1.44
CA ALA A 162 16.62 3.97 -2.20
C ALA A 162 18.14 3.78 -2.13
N ALA A 163 18.58 2.52 -2.10
CA ALA A 163 19.99 2.20 -2.23
C ALA A 163 20.54 2.76 -3.54
N PRO A 164 21.80 3.18 -3.59
CA PRO A 164 22.42 3.67 -4.82
C PRO A 164 22.19 2.70 -5.99
N SER A 165 21.69 3.23 -7.10
CA SER A 165 21.47 2.50 -8.33
C SER A 165 21.82 3.39 -9.53
N PRO A 166 21.95 2.85 -10.73
CA PRO A 166 22.22 3.68 -11.91
C PRO A 166 21.18 4.79 -12.15
N GLU A 167 19.93 4.55 -11.78
CA GLU A 167 18.83 5.50 -11.91
C GLU A 167 18.68 6.40 -10.66
N HIS A 168 19.07 5.90 -9.49
CA HIS A 168 18.93 6.63 -8.23
C HIS A 168 20.15 7.53 -7.98
N SER A 169 19.91 8.80 -7.88
CA SER A 169 20.89 9.86 -7.64
C SER A 169 20.69 10.49 -6.26
N MET A 170 21.70 11.20 -5.76
CA MET A 170 21.55 12.05 -4.58
C MET A 170 20.89 13.40 -4.91
N ASP A 171 20.62 13.66 -6.19
CA ASP A 171 19.96 14.86 -6.67
C ASP A 171 18.45 14.69 -6.76
N ALA A 172 17.71 15.56 -6.11
CA ALA A 172 16.26 15.47 -6.02
C ALA A 172 15.55 15.60 -7.38
N ALA A 173 16.09 16.38 -8.32
CA ALA A 173 15.49 16.53 -9.65
C ALA A 173 15.68 15.28 -10.50
N HIS A 174 16.82 14.59 -10.39
CA HIS A 174 17.05 13.31 -11.06
C HIS A 174 16.11 12.22 -10.51
N ASN A 175 15.95 12.12 -9.18
CA ASN A 175 15.04 11.15 -8.58
C ASN A 175 13.57 11.43 -8.93
N ALA A 176 13.17 12.72 -8.96
CA ALA A 176 11.85 13.10 -9.45
C ALA A 176 11.64 12.68 -10.91
N ALA A 177 12.62 12.92 -11.79
CA ALA A 177 12.56 12.53 -13.18
C ALA A 177 12.48 11.00 -13.35
N ALA A 178 13.26 10.23 -12.59
CA ALA A 178 13.23 8.78 -12.61
C ALA A 178 11.84 8.23 -12.20
N GLY A 179 11.25 8.78 -11.12
CA GLY A 179 9.89 8.45 -10.69
C GLY A 179 8.83 8.78 -11.75
N LEU A 180 8.88 9.99 -12.36
CA LEU A 180 7.96 10.39 -13.43
C LEU A 180 8.02 9.42 -14.62
N LYS A 181 9.22 9.09 -15.09
CA LYS A 181 9.46 8.14 -16.20
C LYS A 181 9.02 6.72 -15.85
N ALA A 182 9.20 6.31 -14.60
CA ALA A 182 8.72 5.03 -14.12
C ALA A 182 7.19 4.96 -14.03
N GLY A 183 6.49 6.11 -13.97
CA GLY A 183 5.04 6.19 -13.86
C GLY A 183 4.55 6.09 -12.41
N THR A 184 5.38 6.48 -11.46
CA THR A 184 4.99 6.79 -10.09
C THR A 184 4.19 8.08 -10.10
N ASP A 185 2.93 8.04 -9.64
CA ASP A 185 1.99 9.15 -9.84
C ASP A 185 1.92 10.10 -8.64
N LEU A 186 2.21 9.60 -7.45
CA LEU A 186 2.17 10.38 -6.20
C LEU A 186 3.41 10.13 -5.37
N ASN A 187 3.90 11.16 -4.69
CA ASN A 187 5.00 11.05 -3.74
C ASN A 187 4.51 11.29 -2.32
N CYS A 188 4.82 10.36 -1.40
CA CYS A 188 4.60 10.54 0.02
C CYS A 188 5.84 11.15 0.68
N GLY A 189 5.66 12.34 1.25
CA GLY A 189 6.68 13.01 2.06
C GLY A 189 7.63 13.90 1.26
N ASN A 190 8.10 14.94 1.95
CA ASN A 190 8.96 15.99 1.40
C ASN A 190 10.39 15.96 1.98
N GLY A 191 10.76 14.87 2.67
CA GLY A 191 11.98 14.81 3.46
C GLY A 191 11.81 15.48 4.85
N TRP A 192 12.60 15.00 5.80
CA TRP A 192 12.59 15.47 7.20
C TRP A 192 13.54 16.66 7.43
N ASP A 193 14.37 16.98 6.44
CA ASP A 193 15.46 17.98 6.51
C ASP A 193 15.09 19.32 5.91
N GLY A 194 13.83 19.51 5.51
CA GLY A 194 13.33 20.77 4.92
C GLY A 194 13.81 21.04 3.50
N LYS A 195 14.54 20.12 2.87
CA LYS A 195 14.98 20.24 1.48
C LYS A 195 13.92 19.75 0.51
N ALA A 196 14.05 20.17 -0.76
CA ALA A 196 13.23 19.63 -1.83
C ALA A 196 13.60 18.17 -2.08
N HIS A 197 12.63 17.27 -1.96
CA HIS A 197 12.79 15.84 -2.17
C HIS A 197 11.61 15.27 -2.97
N GLY A 198 11.87 14.19 -3.71
CA GLY A 198 10.83 13.57 -4.51
C GLY A 198 10.16 14.58 -5.43
N TYR A 199 8.85 14.60 -5.47
CA TYR A 199 8.10 15.46 -6.41
C TYR A 199 8.02 16.95 -6.06
N THR A 200 8.58 17.39 -4.95
CA THR A 200 8.82 18.83 -4.75
C THR A 200 9.85 19.37 -5.75
N ALA A 201 10.69 18.49 -6.31
CA ALA A 201 11.66 18.81 -7.36
C ALA A 201 11.17 18.49 -8.79
N ALA A 202 9.90 18.11 -8.99
CA ALA A 202 9.38 17.74 -10.31
C ALA A 202 9.44 18.89 -11.32
N THR A 203 9.19 20.13 -10.88
CA THR A 203 9.32 21.33 -11.72
C THR A 203 10.76 21.53 -12.17
N ASP A 204 11.73 21.32 -11.29
CA ASP A 204 13.15 21.41 -11.64
C ASP A 204 13.57 20.29 -12.60
N ALA A 205 13.05 19.07 -12.41
CA ALA A 205 13.27 17.97 -13.33
C ALA A 205 12.82 18.30 -14.76
N VAL A 206 11.66 18.93 -14.92
CA VAL A 206 11.18 19.39 -16.24
C VAL A 206 12.02 20.56 -16.77
N ARG A 207 12.29 21.56 -15.95
CA ARG A 207 13.10 22.74 -16.33
C ARG A 207 14.51 22.37 -16.78
N LEU A 208 15.13 21.36 -16.18
CA LEU A 208 16.43 20.85 -16.51
C LEU A 208 16.43 19.87 -17.70
N GLY A 209 15.27 19.56 -18.28
CA GLY A 209 15.11 18.60 -19.35
C GLY A 209 15.35 17.13 -18.95
N LEU A 210 15.35 16.85 -17.66
CA LEU A 210 15.48 15.48 -17.12
C LEU A 210 14.18 14.68 -17.27
N ALA A 211 13.05 15.35 -17.27
CA ALA A 211 11.72 14.82 -17.58
C ALA A 211 11.00 15.78 -18.53
N THR A 212 9.97 15.30 -19.20
CA THR A 212 9.12 16.08 -20.08
C THR A 212 7.86 16.56 -19.40
N GLN A 213 7.28 17.67 -19.87
CA GLN A 213 5.96 18.12 -19.42
C GLN A 213 4.89 17.02 -19.61
N ALA A 214 4.93 16.29 -20.71
CA ALA A 214 4.00 15.21 -21.00
C ALA A 214 4.07 14.04 -19.98
N GLU A 215 5.26 13.71 -19.46
CA GLU A 215 5.40 12.73 -18.38
C GLU A 215 4.77 13.26 -17.09
N LEU A 216 5.00 14.52 -16.73
CA LEU A 216 4.37 15.15 -15.58
C LEU A 216 2.84 15.22 -15.73
N ASP A 217 2.34 15.66 -16.87
CA ASP A 217 0.90 15.73 -17.14
C ASP A 217 0.23 14.36 -17.06
N THR A 218 0.94 13.31 -17.48
CA THR A 218 0.46 11.93 -17.42
C THR A 218 0.23 11.45 -15.98
N VAL A 219 1.18 11.67 -15.09
CA VAL A 219 1.05 11.24 -13.68
C VAL A 219 0.02 12.07 -12.92
N VAL A 220 -0.02 13.38 -13.17
CA VAL A 220 -1.03 14.28 -12.60
C VAL A 220 -2.42 13.89 -13.11
N GLY A 221 -2.57 13.64 -14.41
CA GLY A 221 -3.84 13.25 -15.03
C GLY A 221 -4.40 11.95 -14.44
N ARG A 222 -3.55 10.94 -14.16
CA ARG A 222 -3.99 9.70 -13.50
C ARG A 222 -4.51 9.97 -12.09
N SER A 223 -3.77 10.75 -11.31
CA SER A 223 -4.15 11.08 -9.93
C SER A 223 -5.47 11.87 -9.88
N LEU A 224 -5.61 12.91 -10.71
CA LEU A 224 -6.83 13.71 -10.79
C LEU A 224 -8.03 12.87 -11.30
N GLY A 225 -7.81 12.02 -12.31
CA GLY A 225 -8.84 11.12 -12.83
C GLY A 225 -9.40 10.17 -11.77
N LEU A 226 -8.53 9.65 -10.89
CA LEU A 226 -8.99 8.81 -9.79
C LEU A 226 -9.72 9.61 -8.70
N LEU A 227 -9.29 10.84 -8.39
CA LEU A 227 -10.03 11.72 -7.49
C LEU A 227 -11.40 12.09 -8.06
N MET A 228 -11.53 12.27 -9.37
CA MET A 228 -12.85 12.42 -10.02
C MET A 228 -13.73 11.19 -9.82
N ARG A 229 -13.16 9.99 -9.92
CA ARG A 229 -13.91 8.74 -9.69
C ARG A 229 -14.37 8.55 -8.24
N THR A 230 -13.74 9.19 -7.26
CA THR A 230 -14.27 9.23 -5.89
C THR A 230 -15.36 10.29 -5.71
N GLY A 231 -15.68 11.04 -6.75
CA GLY A 231 -16.66 12.13 -6.72
C GLY A 231 -16.17 13.38 -5.99
N LEU A 232 -14.87 13.53 -5.75
CA LEU A 232 -14.33 14.66 -4.96
C LEU A 232 -14.67 16.04 -5.56
N PHE A 233 -14.87 16.09 -6.87
CA PHE A 233 -15.22 17.32 -7.61
C PHE A 233 -16.71 17.51 -7.81
N ASP A 234 -17.54 16.54 -7.43
CA ASP A 234 -19.00 16.64 -7.56
C ASP A 234 -19.61 17.31 -6.32
N PRO A 235 -20.82 17.88 -6.44
CA PRO A 235 -21.54 18.40 -5.29
C PRO A 235 -21.71 17.34 -4.20
N LEU A 236 -21.37 17.68 -2.94
CA LEU A 236 -21.36 16.72 -1.84
C LEU A 236 -22.72 16.07 -1.57
N ASP A 237 -23.82 16.77 -1.85
CA ASP A 237 -25.18 16.25 -1.70
C ASP A 237 -25.51 15.13 -2.71
N LYS A 238 -24.74 15.02 -3.80
CA LYS A 238 -24.89 13.98 -4.83
C LYS A 238 -24.14 12.70 -4.51
N GLN A 239 -23.27 12.72 -3.52
CA GLN A 239 -22.41 11.58 -3.14
C GLN A 239 -22.96 10.88 -1.91
N ILE A 240 -23.26 9.58 -2.03
CA ILE A 240 -23.79 8.82 -0.88
C ILE A 240 -22.71 8.54 0.18
N TYR A 241 -21.45 8.33 -0.25
CA TYR A 241 -20.36 7.97 0.66
C TYR A 241 -19.90 9.12 1.56
N THR A 242 -20.21 10.36 1.23
CA THR A 242 -19.96 11.51 2.10
C THR A 242 -20.88 11.54 3.33
N LYS A 243 -21.93 10.72 3.32
CA LYS A 243 -22.90 10.60 4.42
C LYS A 243 -22.52 9.51 5.45
N ILE A 244 -21.46 8.75 5.18
CA ILE A 244 -20.95 7.78 6.15
C ILE A 244 -20.32 8.55 7.30
N GLY A 245 -20.90 8.45 8.48
CA GLY A 245 -20.49 9.19 9.66
C GLY A 245 -19.75 8.33 10.69
N VAL A 246 -19.40 8.96 11.80
CA VAL A 246 -18.64 8.34 12.89
C VAL A 246 -19.41 7.22 13.60
N GLU A 247 -20.71 7.16 13.46
CA GLU A 247 -21.58 6.11 14.01
C GLU A 247 -21.29 4.72 13.45
N GLN A 248 -20.63 4.67 12.30
CA GLN A 248 -20.17 3.40 11.71
C GLN A 248 -18.93 2.82 12.40
N LEU A 249 -18.21 3.65 13.18
CA LEU A 249 -17.02 3.18 13.90
C LEU A 249 -17.45 2.32 15.10
N GLY A 250 -17.02 1.06 15.09
CA GLY A 250 -17.39 0.11 16.16
C GLY A 250 -18.86 -0.28 16.16
N ALA A 251 -19.54 -0.17 15.01
CA ALA A 251 -20.90 -0.68 14.87
C ALA A 251 -20.96 -2.18 15.23
N PRO A 252 -22.08 -2.66 15.82
CA PRO A 252 -22.19 -4.05 16.29
C PRO A 252 -21.85 -5.10 15.26
N GLU A 253 -22.24 -4.88 14.01
CA GLU A 253 -21.93 -5.75 12.88
C GLU A 253 -20.44 -5.79 12.56
N HIS A 254 -19.73 -4.66 12.70
CA HIS A 254 -18.28 -4.62 12.51
C HIS A 254 -17.53 -5.34 13.62
N LEU A 255 -18.01 -5.24 14.87
CA LEU A 255 -17.44 -5.97 16.01
C LEU A 255 -17.65 -7.48 15.86
N ALA A 256 -18.87 -7.90 15.47
CA ALA A 256 -19.17 -9.31 15.20
C ALA A 256 -18.31 -9.88 14.07
N LEU A 257 -18.14 -9.13 12.97
CA LEU A 257 -17.27 -9.54 11.87
C LEU A 257 -15.80 -9.63 12.31
N ALA A 258 -15.33 -8.70 13.13
CA ALA A 258 -13.96 -8.73 13.64
C ALA A 258 -13.71 -9.96 14.52
N GLU A 259 -14.68 -10.35 15.36
CA GLU A 259 -14.63 -11.58 16.16
C GLU A 259 -14.60 -12.84 15.26
N GLU A 260 -15.45 -12.88 14.24
CA GLU A 260 -15.47 -14.00 13.27
C GLU A 260 -14.14 -14.14 12.53
N VAL A 261 -13.60 -13.03 12.00
CA VAL A 261 -12.30 -13.03 11.29
C VAL A 261 -11.18 -13.48 12.21
N ALA A 262 -11.16 -13.02 13.47
CA ALA A 262 -10.18 -13.44 14.45
C ALA A 262 -10.29 -14.96 14.73
N ALA A 263 -11.50 -15.48 14.91
CA ALA A 263 -11.73 -16.91 15.15
C ALA A 263 -11.28 -17.76 13.96
N GLN A 264 -11.57 -17.33 12.73
CA GLN A 264 -11.14 -18.03 11.51
C GLN A 264 -9.64 -17.96 11.27
N GLY A 265 -8.97 -16.91 11.72
CA GLY A 265 -7.53 -16.73 11.60
C GLY A 265 -6.70 -17.52 12.63
N LEU A 266 -7.32 -18.02 13.71
CA LEU A 266 -6.60 -18.76 14.75
C LEU A 266 -6.25 -20.17 14.31
N VAL A 267 -4.98 -20.54 14.46
CA VAL A 267 -4.48 -21.89 14.15
C VAL A 267 -4.08 -22.61 15.44
N LEU A 268 -4.70 -23.75 15.72
CA LEU A 268 -4.37 -24.57 16.88
C LEU A 268 -3.08 -25.37 16.62
N LEU A 269 -1.94 -24.85 17.01
CA LEU A 269 -0.64 -25.49 16.82
C LEU A 269 -0.39 -26.62 17.82
N LYS A 270 -0.89 -26.50 19.06
CA LYS A 270 -0.70 -27.49 20.10
C LYS A 270 -1.85 -27.42 21.12
N SER A 271 -2.46 -28.55 21.42
CA SER A 271 -3.46 -28.68 22.48
C SER A 271 -3.17 -29.92 23.30
N PRO A 272 -2.61 -29.79 24.53
CA PRO A 272 -2.51 -30.92 25.46
C PRO A 272 -3.90 -31.51 25.70
N GLN A 273 -3.99 -32.82 25.87
CA GLN A 273 -5.27 -33.51 26.05
C GLN A 273 -6.08 -32.92 27.21
N GLY A 274 -7.34 -32.63 26.97
CA GLY A 274 -8.31 -32.14 27.96
C GLY A 274 -8.22 -30.65 28.30
N VAL A 275 -7.38 -29.85 27.62
CA VAL A 275 -7.32 -28.40 27.86
C VAL A 275 -8.38 -27.65 27.05
N LEU A 276 -8.57 -28.01 25.79
CA LEU A 276 -9.57 -27.39 24.92
C LEU A 276 -10.67 -28.40 24.52
N PRO A 277 -11.94 -27.96 24.43
CA PRO A 277 -12.45 -26.62 24.73
C PRO A 277 -12.40 -26.29 26.22
N LEU A 278 -12.23 -25.01 26.57
CA LEU A 278 -12.24 -24.56 27.97
C LEU A 278 -13.57 -24.91 28.64
N GLN A 279 -13.50 -25.45 29.86
CA GLN A 279 -14.71 -25.79 30.61
C GLN A 279 -15.43 -24.53 31.10
N LYS A 280 -16.73 -24.40 30.77
CA LYS A 280 -17.57 -23.32 31.26
C LYS A 280 -17.63 -23.31 32.80
N GLY A 281 -17.63 -22.13 33.38
CA GLY A 281 -17.74 -21.92 34.84
C GLY A 281 -16.42 -22.03 35.62
N LYS A 282 -15.29 -22.35 34.95
CA LYS A 282 -13.98 -22.26 35.61
C LYS A 282 -13.43 -20.84 35.54
N ARG A 283 -12.70 -20.44 36.60
CA ARG A 283 -11.96 -19.18 36.60
C ARG A 283 -10.82 -19.24 35.57
N THR A 284 -10.81 -18.26 34.67
CA THR A 284 -9.78 -18.11 33.62
C THR A 284 -9.06 -16.80 33.88
N ALA A 285 -7.72 -16.83 33.88
CA ALA A 285 -6.92 -15.62 33.88
C ALA A 285 -6.62 -15.20 32.45
N VAL A 286 -6.94 -13.96 32.10
CA VAL A 286 -6.52 -13.32 30.85
C VAL A 286 -5.33 -12.43 31.20
N ILE A 287 -4.17 -12.71 30.60
CA ILE A 287 -2.91 -12.04 30.95
C ILE A 287 -2.26 -11.54 29.66
N GLY A 288 -1.87 -10.27 29.65
CA GLY A 288 -1.18 -9.64 28.53
C GLY A 288 -1.50 -8.16 28.41
N PRO A 289 -0.82 -7.44 27.48
CA PRO A 289 -1.02 -6.00 27.32
C PRO A 289 -2.45 -5.61 26.92
N HIS A 290 -3.22 -6.53 26.32
CA HIS A 290 -4.61 -6.33 25.90
C HIS A 290 -5.62 -7.05 26.77
N ALA A 291 -5.26 -7.46 28.01
CA ALA A 291 -6.17 -8.18 28.90
C ALA A 291 -7.42 -7.37 29.31
N ASN A 292 -7.34 -6.04 29.22
CA ASN A 292 -8.41 -5.09 29.53
C ASN A 292 -8.87 -4.27 28.30
N ALA A 293 -8.53 -4.70 27.09
CA ALA A 293 -8.95 -4.01 25.87
C ALA A 293 -10.40 -4.32 25.49
#